data_3ee59b8544cad48123c62e68c0af0c86
#
_entry.id   3ee59b8544cad48123c62e68c0af0c86
#
_cell.length_a   1.000
_cell.length_b   1.000
_cell.length_c   1.000
_cell.angle_alpha   90.00
_cell.angle_beta   90.00
_cell.angle_gamma   90.00
#
_symmetry.space_group_name_H-M   'P 1'
#
loop_
_entity.id
_entity.type
_entity.pdbx_description
1 polymer ?
#
loop_
_entity_poly.entity_id
_entity_poly.type
_entity_poly.pdbx_seq_one_letter_code
_entity_poly.pdbx_strand_id
1 'polypeptide(L)'
;MDFLIFAKNLVSFVVKLLCNIVPLRLRKKNKMLKIGKYNSLTILRDTKVGLFLGNPEKDPEGIHDVLLPNKYVPNEFEIGEELIVFVYLDHEQRPVATTLEPYILLNEFALLRVNYINQVGAFMDWGMEKDILVPFKEQARPMEKGKRYLVYLYMDEKTNRLVASSKTNQFLNNDDLTVENGEEVELIVSHITEIGINVIINEKHKGLLYKDEVYDDAIRTGDRMRGFIKNIRQDNKIDVSLQKQGYESIEPNAEKILGELRASRGFLRLNDNSHPEDIKTVLKMSKKTFKKAIGALYKEKLIEIKEDGIYLVKE
;
A
#
# COMPACT_ATOMS: atom_id res chain seq x y z
N MET A 1 -7.79 -24.79 -25.93
CA MET A 1 -7.09 -23.72 -26.69
C MET A 1 -7.72 -22.34 -26.45
N ASP A 2 -8.92 -22.28 -25.83
CA ASP A 2 -9.68 -21.03 -25.67
C ASP A 2 -9.43 -20.23 -24.39
N PHE A 3 -8.82 -20.84 -23.37
CA PHE A 3 -8.58 -20.18 -22.08
C PHE A 3 -7.39 -19.18 -22.13
N LEU A 4 -6.41 -19.42 -22.97
CA LEU A 4 -5.25 -18.53 -23.17
C LEU A 4 -5.59 -17.27 -23.98
N ILE A 5 -6.57 -17.37 -24.89
CA ILE A 5 -7.05 -16.24 -25.70
C ILE A 5 -7.90 -15.31 -24.81
N PHE A 6 -8.70 -15.89 -23.90
CA PHE A 6 -9.54 -15.13 -22.98
C PHE A 6 -8.69 -14.33 -21.96
N ALA A 7 -7.63 -14.92 -21.43
CA ALA A 7 -6.70 -14.25 -20.51
C ALA A 7 -5.93 -13.09 -21.18
N LYS A 8 -5.49 -13.27 -22.44
CA LYS A 8 -4.81 -12.21 -23.21
C LYS A 8 -5.73 -11.02 -23.51
N ASN A 9 -6.99 -11.29 -23.81
CA ASN A 9 -7.98 -10.23 -24.08
C ASN A 9 -8.36 -9.47 -22.81
N LEU A 10 -8.40 -10.15 -21.65
CA LEU A 10 -8.68 -9.52 -20.36
C LEU A 10 -7.57 -8.56 -19.93
N VAL A 11 -6.30 -8.95 -20.12
CA VAL A 11 -5.13 -8.10 -19.82
C VAL A 11 -5.12 -6.85 -20.74
N SER A 12 -5.37 -7.02 -22.03
CA SER A 12 -5.50 -5.91 -22.97
C SER A 12 -6.66 -4.97 -22.61
N PHE A 13 -7.79 -5.51 -22.16
CA PHE A 13 -8.95 -4.73 -21.74
C PHE A 13 -8.70 -3.96 -20.44
N VAL A 14 -8.02 -4.57 -19.46
CA VAL A 14 -7.65 -3.92 -18.18
C VAL A 14 -6.63 -2.80 -18.41
N VAL A 15 -5.66 -3.00 -19.29
CA VAL A 15 -4.71 -1.94 -19.68
C VAL A 15 -5.42 -0.78 -20.37
N LYS A 16 -6.38 -1.04 -21.29
CA LYS A 16 -7.21 0.01 -21.91
C LYS A 16 -8.14 0.70 -20.90
N LEU A 17 -8.66 -0.02 -19.91
CA LEU A 17 -9.51 0.55 -18.85
C LEU A 17 -8.72 1.46 -17.90
N LEU A 18 -7.48 1.08 -17.53
CA LEU A 18 -6.58 1.90 -16.72
C LEU A 18 -6.14 3.18 -17.44
N CYS A 19 -5.98 3.15 -18.77
CA CYS A 19 -5.73 4.36 -19.55
C CYS A 19 -6.89 5.37 -19.53
N ASN A 20 -8.14 4.91 -19.33
CA ASN A 20 -9.32 5.79 -19.30
C ASN A 20 -9.67 6.32 -17.89
N ILE A 21 -9.05 5.80 -16.82
CA ILE A 21 -9.35 6.19 -15.42
C ILE A 21 -8.36 7.25 -14.89
N VAL A 22 -7.29 7.55 -15.61
CA VAL A 22 -6.39 8.65 -15.22
C VAL A 22 -7.12 9.98 -15.47
N PRO A 23 -7.49 10.76 -14.42
CA PRO A 23 -8.24 11.98 -14.62
C PRO A 23 -7.43 12.96 -15.47
N LEU A 24 -8.07 13.56 -16.45
CA LEU A 24 -7.55 14.63 -17.32
C LEU A 24 -6.88 15.83 -16.59
N ARG A 25 -6.99 15.90 -15.28
CA ARG A 25 -6.40 16.96 -14.43
C ARG A 25 -4.90 16.78 -14.13
N LEU A 26 -4.28 15.63 -14.43
CA LEU A 26 -2.83 15.42 -14.26
C LEU A 26 -1.99 15.86 -15.48
N ARG A 27 -2.61 16.41 -16.51
CA ARG A 27 -1.93 16.89 -17.74
C ARG A 27 -1.10 18.15 -17.61
N LYS A 28 -0.97 18.76 -16.42
CA LYS A 28 -0.13 19.97 -16.26
C LYS A 28 0.70 19.90 -14.98
N LYS A 29 1.85 19.19 -15.02
CA LYS A 29 3.14 19.52 -14.36
C LYS A 29 4.09 18.31 -14.42
N ASN A 30 5.12 18.47 -15.12
CA ASN A 30 6.49 18.01 -15.04
C ASN A 30 7.06 17.44 -16.34
N LYS A 31 8.02 18.18 -16.79
CA LYS A 31 8.60 18.23 -18.13
C LYS A 31 9.85 17.37 -18.32
N MET A 32 10.27 16.58 -17.34
CA MET A 32 11.48 15.77 -17.43
C MET A 32 11.16 14.28 -17.33
N LEU A 33 11.95 13.49 -18.05
CA LEU A 33 11.97 12.05 -18.00
C LEU A 33 12.18 11.58 -16.54
N LYS A 34 11.28 10.77 -16.03
CA LYS A 34 11.34 10.27 -14.64
C LYS A 34 12.07 8.93 -14.62
N ILE A 35 13.35 8.95 -14.27
CA ILE A 35 14.14 7.73 -14.10
C ILE A 35 13.62 6.95 -12.86
N GLY A 36 13.53 5.62 -12.98
CA GLY A 36 13.01 4.75 -11.92
C GLY A 36 11.50 4.79 -11.75
N LYS A 37 10.76 5.36 -12.72
CA LYS A 37 9.30 5.48 -12.70
C LYS A 37 8.68 5.23 -14.07
N TYR A 38 7.37 5.03 -14.09
CA TYR A 38 6.61 4.98 -15.33
C TYR A 38 6.51 6.36 -15.97
N ASN A 39 6.64 6.38 -17.29
CA ASN A 39 6.49 7.55 -18.15
C ASN A 39 5.51 7.22 -19.27
N SER A 40 4.62 8.15 -19.65
CA SER A 40 3.84 8.08 -20.88
C SER A 40 4.63 8.81 -21.95
N LEU A 41 5.11 8.09 -22.97
CA LEU A 41 5.94 8.58 -24.04
C LEU A 41 5.33 8.21 -25.40
N THR A 42 5.50 9.10 -26.37
CA THR A 42 5.04 8.89 -27.75
C THR A 42 6.07 8.07 -28.53
N ILE A 43 5.61 7.12 -29.34
CA ILE A 43 6.46 6.38 -30.29
C ILE A 43 6.82 7.33 -31.45
N LEU A 44 8.10 7.70 -31.52
CA LEU A 44 8.59 8.67 -32.51
C LEU A 44 9.07 8.02 -33.80
N ARG A 45 9.79 6.91 -33.68
CA ARG A 45 10.36 6.17 -34.82
C ARG A 45 10.68 4.74 -34.48
N ASP A 46 10.57 3.89 -35.48
CA ASP A 46 11.02 2.50 -35.45
C ASP A 46 12.41 2.38 -36.05
N THR A 47 13.27 1.56 -35.44
CA THR A 47 14.64 1.31 -35.86
C THR A 47 15.03 -0.15 -35.74
N LYS A 48 16.16 -0.55 -36.29
CA LYS A 48 16.69 -1.92 -36.17
C LYS A 48 16.96 -2.38 -34.72
N VAL A 49 17.16 -1.45 -33.78
CA VAL A 49 17.48 -1.73 -32.37
C VAL A 49 16.29 -1.62 -31.42
N GLY A 50 15.19 -1.04 -31.91
CA GLY A 50 13.96 -0.82 -31.14
C GLY A 50 13.28 0.51 -31.47
N LEU A 51 12.24 0.82 -30.69
CA LEU A 51 11.51 2.06 -30.81
C LEU A 51 12.20 3.19 -30.04
N PHE A 52 12.24 4.37 -30.63
CA PHE A 52 12.58 5.59 -29.91
C PHE A 52 11.31 6.28 -29.44
N LEU A 53 11.26 6.52 -28.13
CA LEU A 53 10.12 7.13 -27.45
C LEU A 53 10.51 8.50 -26.94
N GLY A 54 9.57 9.44 -26.95
CA GLY A 54 9.85 10.79 -26.48
C GLY A 54 8.59 11.59 -26.21
N ASN A 55 8.76 12.88 -26.04
CA ASN A 55 7.65 13.81 -25.89
C ASN A 55 7.81 14.96 -26.86
N PRO A 56 7.27 14.87 -28.09
CA PRO A 56 7.48 15.84 -29.16
C PRO A 56 6.98 17.26 -28.80
N GLU A 57 6.03 17.40 -27.90
CA GLU A 57 5.57 18.73 -27.45
C GLU A 57 6.59 19.45 -26.53
N LYS A 58 7.47 18.70 -25.89
CA LYS A 58 8.42 19.21 -24.88
C LYS A 58 9.86 19.14 -25.32
N ASP A 59 10.15 18.26 -26.24
CA ASP A 59 11.46 18.03 -26.83
C ASP A 59 11.33 17.86 -28.34
N PRO A 60 11.02 18.97 -29.09
CA PRO A 60 10.83 18.92 -30.54
C PRO A 60 12.08 18.49 -31.30
N GLU A 61 13.25 18.66 -30.70
CA GLU A 61 14.55 18.30 -31.28
C GLU A 61 14.93 16.84 -31.05
N GLY A 62 14.19 16.12 -30.16
CA GLY A 62 14.43 14.71 -29.84
C GLY A 62 15.75 14.43 -29.09
N ILE A 63 16.26 15.43 -28.36
CA ILE A 63 17.54 15.33 -27.63
C ILE A 63 17.44 14.31 -26.51
N HIS A 64 16.25 14.11 -25.92
CA HIS A 64 15.98 13.24 -24.80
C HIS A 64 15.17 11.99 -25.17
N ASP A 65 15.24 11.57 -26.44
CA ASP A 65 14.59 10.33 -26.89
C ASP A 65 15.14 9.13 -26.13
N VAL A 66 14.25 8.23 -25.78
CA VAL A 66 14.57 7.02 -25.01
C VAL A 66 14.39 5.79 -25.87
N LEU A 67 15.38 4.91 -25.87
CA LEU A 67 15.30 3.64 -26.58
C LEU A 67 14.45 2.64 -25.81
N LEU A 68 13.42 2.07 -26.45
CA LEU A 68 12.74 0.85 -26.06
C LEU A 68 13.30 -0.29 -26.92
N PRO A 69 14.16 -1.18 -26.39
CA PRO A 69 14.76 -2.27 -27.14
C PRO A 69 13.73 -3.23 -27.76
N ASN A 70 14.04 -3.83 -28.91
CA ASN A 70 13.14 -4.72 -29.67
C ASN A 70 12.46 -5.80 -28.81
N LYS A 71 13.16 -6.37 -27.83
CA LYS A 71 12.64 -7.41 -26.94
C LYS A 71 11.49 -6.96 -26.02
N TYR A 72 11.30 -5.65 -25.87
CA TYR A 72 10.25 -5.05 -25.05
C TYR A 72 9.18 -4.34 -25.87
N VAL A 73 9.32 -4.32 -27.19
CA VAL A 73 8.35 -3.71 -28.11
C VAL A 73 7.06 -4.55 -28.10
N PRO A 74 5.88 -3.94 -27.95
CA PRO A 74 4.61 -4.64 -28.12
C PRO A 74 4.47 -5.23 -29.52
N ASN A 75 3.70 -6.32 -29.67
CA ASN A 75 3.47 -6.96 -30.97
C ASN A 75 2.74 -6.04 -31.97
N GLU A 76 1.94 -5.10 -31.48
CA GLU A 76 1.19 -4.13 -32.27
C GLU A 76 1.49 -2.74 -31.70
N PHE A 77 1.87 -1.82 -32.56
CA PHE A 77 2.12 -0.41 -32.22
C PHE A 77 1.96 0.46 -33.47
N GLU A 78 1.69 1.74 -33.26
CA GLU A 78 1.67 2.76 -34.32
C GLU A 78 2.59 3.93 -33.95
N ILE A 79 3.28 4.49 -34.96
CA ILE A 79 4.06 5.71 -34.74
C ILE A 79 3.10 6.86 -34.40
N GLY A 80 3.42 7.59 -33.32
CA GLY A 80 2.57 8.64 -32.76
C GLY A 80 1.67 8.17 -31.63
N GLU A 81 1.58 6.86 -31.36
CA GLU A 81 0.86 6.32 -30.21
C GLU A 81 1.62 6.58 -28.89
N GLU A 82 0.87 6.81 -27.80
CA GLU A 82 1.44 6.90 -26.43
C GLU A 82 1.60 5.51 -25.80
N LEU A 83 2.80 5.22 -25.32
CA LEU A 83 3.13 3.99 -24.62
C LEU A 83 3.57 4.31 -23.18
N ILE A 84 2.99 3.58 -22.20
CA ILE A 84 3.44 3.64 -20.81
C ILE A 84 4.60 2.68 -20.63
N VAL A 85 5.76 3.22 -20.29
CA VAL A 85 7.01 2.46 -20.11
C VAL A 85 7.70 2.82 -18.80
N PHE A 86 8.36 1.85 -18.20
CA PHE A 86 9.30 2.10 -17.13
C PHE A 86 10.64 2.56 -17.70
N VAL A 87 11.23 3.62 -17.14
CA VAL A 87 12.51 4.17 -17.61
C VAL A 87 13.56 4.04 -16.53
N TYR A 88 14.70 3.47 -16.88
CA TYR A 88 15.87 3.30 -16.00
C TYR A 88 17.16 3.63 -16.74
N LEU A 89 18.29 3.65 -16.04
CA LEU A 89 19.59 3.89 -16.63
C LEU A 89 20.31 2.57 -16.94
N ASP A 90 20.86 2.43 -18.13
CA ASP A 90 21.71 1.31 -18.49
C ASP A 90 23.12 1.40 -17.82
N HIS A 91 24.02 0.50 -18.21
CA HIS A 91 25.38 0.48 -17.66
C HIS A 91 26.25 1.70 -18.07
N GLU A 92 25.87 2.37 -19.16
CA GLU A 92 26.50 3.60 -19.65
C GLU A 92 25.77 4.87 -19.16
N GLN A 93 24.83 4.71 -18.22
CA GLN A 93 23.99 5.79 -17.69
C GLN A 93 23.07 6.47 -18.72
N ARG A 94 22.73 5.75 -19.80
CA ARG A 94 21.75 6.24 -20.77
C ARG A 94 20.34 5.82 -20.35
N PRO A 95 19.34 6.68 -20.49
CA PRO A 95 17.94 6.31 -20.27
C PRO A 95 17.51 5.21 -21.26
N VAL A 96 16.92 4.14 -20.73
CA VAL A 96 16.37 3.03 -21.50
C VAL A 96 14.96 2.73 -20.98
N ALA A 97 14.03 2.52 -21.90
CA ALA A 97 12.65 2.15 -21.61
C ALA A 97 12.47 0.62 -21.62
N THR A 98 11.48 0.16 -20.87
CA THR A 98 11.04 -1.22 -20.90
C THR A 98 9.54 -1.32 -20.62
N THR A 99 8.91 -2.37 -21.14
CA THR A 99 7.54 -2.75 -20.80
C THR A 99 7.48 -3.79 -19.66
N LEU A 100 8.62 -4.15 -19.08
CA LEU A 100 8.65 -4.95 -17.85
C LEU A 100 8.08 -4.15 -16.68
N GLU A 101 7.43 -4.85 -15.75
CA GLU A 101 6.82 -4.29 -14.55
C GLU A 101 7.74 -4.53 -13.34
N PRO A 102 8.47 -3.51 -12.87
CA PRO A 102 9.28 -3.66 -11.66
C PRO A 102 8.39 -3.78 -10.41
N TYR A 103 8.85 -4.57 -9.44
CA TYR A 103 8.16 -4.76 -8.15
C TYR A 103 8.30 -3.57 -7.20
N ILE A 104 9.14 -2.59 -7.55
CA ILE A 104 9.42 -1.39 -6.76
C ILE A 104 9.79 -0.23 -7.69
N LEU A 105 9.28 0.95 -7.37
CA LEU A 105 9.64 2.18 -8.08
C LEU A 105 10.57 3.05 -7.24
N LEU A 106 11.18 4.04 -7.87
CA LEU A 106 12.04 5.02 -7.19
C LEU A 106 11.27 5.72 -6.05
N ASN A 107 11.86 5.77 -4.88
CA ASN A 107 11.31 6.31 -3.63
C ASN A 107 10.11 5.51 -3.07
N GLU A 108 10.13 4.20 -3.24
CA GLU A 108 9.14 3.29 -2.67
C GLU A 108 9.80 2.17 -1.86
N PHE A 109 8.97 1.46 -1.08
CA PHE A 109 9.39 0.28 -0.31
C PHE A 109 8.79 -0.98 -0.92
N ALA A 110 9.57 -2.06 -0.97
CA ALA A 110 9.06 -3.38 -1.32
C ALA A 110 9.83 -4.50 -0.62
N LEU A 111 9.16 -5.64 -0.48
CA LEU A 111 9.75 -6.88 0.02
C LEU A 111 10.34 -7.67 -1.15
N LEU A 112 11.66 -7.60 -1.35
CA LEU A 112 12.36 -8.23 -2.45
C LEU A 112 13.15 -9.45 -2.00
N ARG A 113 13.41 -10.40 -2.92
CA ARG A 113 14.18 -11.62 -2.70
C ARG A 113 15.62 -11.43 -3.13
N VAL A 114 16.57 -11.89 -2.31
CA VAL A 114 18.01 -11.95 -2.67
C VAL A 114 18.25 -13.12 -3.62
N ASN A 115 18.72 -12.83 -4.83
CA ASN A 115 19.09 -13.83 -5.83
C ASN A 115 20.52 -14.33 -5.60
N TYR A 116 21.47 -13.42 -5.40
CA TYR A 116 22.87 -13.78 -5.10
C TYR A 116 23.57 -12.66 -4.31
N ILE A 117 24.75 -12.97 -3.79
CA ILE A 117 25.59 -12.05 -3.05
C ILE A 117 26.99 -12.14 -3.65
N ASN A 118 27.66 -11.00 -3.79
CA ASN A 118 29.03 -10.92 -4.25
C ASN A 118 29.87 -9.99 -3.36
N GLN A 119 31.04 -9.57 -3.82
CA GLN A 119 32.00 -8.74 -3.05
C GLN A 119 31.52 -7.29 -2.78
N VAL A 120 30.49 -6.80 -3.47
CA VAL A 120 29.97 -5.44 -3.31
C VAL A 120 28.66 -5.37 -2.54
N GLY A 121 27.91 -6.48 -2.46
CA GLY A 121 26.63 -6.50 -1.77
C GLY A 121 25.73 -7.64 -2.21
N ALA A 122 24.46 -7.52 -1.85
CA ALA A 122 23.40 -8.42 -2.24
C ALA A 122 22.68 -7.90 -3.51
N PHE A 123 22.29 -8.79 -4.38
CA PHE A 123 21.52 -8.51 -5.59
C PHE A 123 20.14 -9.12 -5.46
N MET A 124 19.12 -8.30 -5.64
CA MET A 124 17.73 -8.66 -5.39
C MET A 124 16.91 -8.59 -6.67
N ASP A 125 16.04 -9.58 -6.83
CA ASP A 125 15.03 -9.61 -7.88
C ASP A 125 14.01 -8.49 -7.64
N TRP A 126 13.88 -7.60 -8.62
CA TRP A 126 12.94 -6.49 -8.61
C TRP A 126 12.04 -6.46 -9.85
N GLY A 127 11.94 -7.60 -10.58
CA GLY A 127 11.11 -7.73 -11.77
C GLY A 127 11.79 -7.30 -13.07
N MET A 128 13.08 -6.93 -13.00
CA MET A 128 13.85 -6.48 -14.16
C MET A 128 14.90 -7.52 -14.53
N GLU A 129 15.46 -7.46 -15.76
CA GLU A 129 16.49 -8.42 -16.19
C GLU A 129 17.76 -8.38 -15.33
N LYS A 130 18.11 -7.20 -14.82
CA LYS A 130 19.26 -7.06 -13.92
C LYS A 130 18.77 -6.80 -12.52
N ASP A 131 19.25 -7.60 -11.59
CA ASP A 131 18.96 -7.47 -10.18
C ASP A 131 19.41 -6.11 -9.63
N ILE A 132 18.67 -5.59 -8.65
CA ILE A 132 19.01 -4.35 -7.97
C ILE A 132 20.04 -4.62 -6.86
N LEU A 133 21.05 -3.78 -6.77
CA LEU A 133 22.11 -3.88 -5.78
C LEU A 133 21.67 -3.31 -4.42
N VAL A 134 21.95 -4.03 -3.34
CA VAL A 134 21.97 -3.56 -1.96
C VAL A 134 23.41 -3.65 -1.44
N PRO A 135 24.19 -2.56 -1.47
CA PRO A 135 25.57 -2.55 -0.97
C PRO A 135 25.64 -2.99 0.49
N PHE A 136 26.75 -3.59 0.92
CA PHE A 136 26.90 -4.02 2.32
C PHE A 136 26.67 -2.87 3.33
N LYS A 137 27.10 -1.66 3.02
CA LYS A 137 26.85 -0.48 3.83
C LYS A 137 25.37 -0.10 3.98
N GLU A 138 24.51 -0.55 3.04
CA GLU A 138 23.07 -0.30 3.01
C GLU A 138 22.25 -1.46 3.60
N GLN A 139 22.90 -2.49 4.09
CA GLN A 139 22.25 -3.60 4.76
C GLN A 139 22.11 -3.31 6.27
N ALA A 140 20.90 -3.36 6.80
CA ALA A 140 20.62 -3.24 8.24
C ALA A 140 21.17 -4.45 9.02
N ARG A 141 21.20 -5.60 8.36
CA ARG A 141 21.81 -6.86 8.81
C ARG A 141 22.32 -7.63 7.59
N PRO A 142 23.30 -8.54 7.76
CA PRO A 142 23.79 -9.36 6.66
C PRO A 142 22.61 -10.06 5.96
N MET A 143 22.60 -9.95 4.63
CA MET A 143 21.58 -10.58 3.81
C MET A 143 22.00 -11.99 3.42
N GLU A 144 21.03 -12.87 3.20
CA GLU A 144 21.23 -14.27 2.82
C GLU A 144 20.49 -14.56 1.51
N LYS A 145 21.14 -15.36 0.64
CA LYS A 145 20.55 -15.80 -0.63
C LYS A 145 19.21 -16.51 -0.39
N GLY A 146 18.23 -16.18 -1.21
CA GLY A 146 16.88 -16.75 -1.18
C GLY A 146 15.93 -16.14 -0.16
N LYS A 147 16.43 -15.40 0.84
CA LYS A 147 15.60 -14.70 1.82
C LYS A 147 15.04 -13.39 1.25
N ARG A 148 13.93 -12.95 1.82
CA ARG A 148 13.30 -11.67 1.46
C ARG A 148 13.58 -10.61 2.52
N TYR A 149 13.78 -9.38 2.07
CA TYR A 149 14.03 -8.20 2.93
C TYR A 149 13.23 -7.02 2.42
N LEU A 150 12.67 -6.25 3.34
CA LEU A 150 12.07 -4.97 3.02
C LEU A 150 13.17 -3.98 2.69
N VAL A 151 13.08 -3.36 1.53
CA VAL A 151 14.05 -2.39 1.02
C VAL A 151 13.37 -1.15 0.48
N TYR A 152 14.11 -0.04 0.46
CA TYR A 152 13.75 1.21 -0.18
C TYR A 152 14.61 1.41 -1.42
N LEU A 153 14.01 1.79 -2.54
CA LEU A 153 14.72 2.08 -3.78
C LEU A 153 15.01 3.57 -3.90
N TYR A 154 16.27 3.92 -4.04
CA TYR A 154 16.69 5.31 -4.19
C TYR A 154 17.76 5.48 -5.28
N MET A 155 17.95 6.73 -5.71
CA MET A 155 19.04 7.11 -6.62
C MET A 155 20.26 7.46 -5.77
N ASP A 156 21.36 6.73 -5.91
CA ASP A 156 22.62 7.08 -5.26
C ASP A 156 23.23 8.31 -5.95
N GLU A 157 23.34 9.41 -5.23
CA GLU A 157 23.82 10.70 -5.75
C GLU A 157 25.26 10.65 -6.29
N LYS A 158 26.10 9.75 -5.77
CA LYS A 158 27.51 9.64 -6.17
C LYS A 158 27.69 8.90 -7.49
N THR A 159 26.90 7.84 -7.69
CA THR A 159 27.02 6.97 -8.86
C THR A 159 25.93 7.22 -9.89
N ASN A 160 24.92 8.00 -9.52
CA ASN A 160 23.71 8.24 -10.31
C ASN A 160 23.00 6.94 -10.76
N ARG A 161 23.04 5.91 -9.87
CA ARG A 161 22.43 4.60 -10.12
C ARG A 161 21.32 4.32 -9.13
N LEU A 162 20.33 3.56 -9.59
CA LEU A 162 19.33 2.99 -8.70
C LEU A 162 19.99 1.97 -7.78
N VAL A 163 19.76 2.12 -6.49
CA VAL A 163 20.33 1.28 -5.43
C VAL A 163 19.22 1.06 -4.39
N ALA A 164 19.20 -0.12 -3.76
CA ALA A 164 18.26 -0.37 -2.69
C ALA A 164 18.97 -0.40 -1.32
N SER A 165 18.24 -0.05 -0.26
CA SER A 165 18.69 -0.08 1.12
C SER A 165 17.69 -0.79 2.02
N SER A 166 18.15 -1.70 2.87
CA SER A 166 17.31 -2.27 3.94
C SER A 166 17.34 -1.46 5.24
N LYS A 167 18.10 -0.37 5.29
CA LYS A 167 18.07 0.61 6.38
C LYS A 167 16.89 1.57 6.21
N THR A 168 15.68 1.01 6.15
CA THR A 168 14.44 1.73 5.79
C THR A 168 14.19 2.97 6.63
N ASN A 169 14.59 2.96 7.91
CA ASN A 169 14.37 4.05 8.84
C ASN A 169 15.02 5.39 8.45
N GLN A 170 16.08 5.37 7.63
CA GLN A 170 16.77 6.59 7.21
C GLN A 170 16.03 7.36 6.11
N PHE A 171 15.04 6.72 5.48
CA PHE A 171 14.19 7.32 4.44
C PHE A 171 12.83 7.75 4.95
N LEU A 172 12.58 7.60 6.25
CA LEU A 172 11.32 7.94 6.90
C LEU A 172 11.52 9.16 7.80
N ASN A 173 10.62 10.10 7.72
CA ASN A 173 10.65 11.34 8.51
C ASN A 173 9.29 11.60 9.19
N ASN A 174 9.33 11.89 10.49
CA ASN A 174 8.17 12.31 11.26
C ASN A 174 8.25 13.78 11.71
N ASP A 175 9.28 14.54 11.27
CA ASP A 175 9.40 15.95 11.64
C ASP A 175 8.36 16.81 10.91
N ASP A 176 8.11 16.47 9.61
CA ASP A 176 7.09 17.12 8.77
C ASP A 176 5.96 16.15 8.49
N LEU A 177 4.99 16.08 9.39
CA LEU A 177 3.85 15.17 9.25
C LEU A 177 2.91 15.63 8.14
N THR A 178 2.51 14.67 7.28
CA THR A 178 1.54 14.88 6.21
C THR A 178 0.23 14.13 6.45
N VAL A 179 0.01 13.68 7.67
CA VAL A 179 -1.16 12.88 8.10
C VAL A 179 -1.78 13.48 9.35
N GLU A 180 -3.07 13.24 9.55
CA GLU A 180 -3.86 13.75 10.67
C GLU A 180 -4.52 12.61 11.47
N ASN A 181 -4.92 12.90 12.72
CA ASN A 181 -5.63 11.93 13.57
C ASN A 181 -6.95 11.51 12.91
N GLY A 182 -7.21 10.19 12.86
CA GLY A 182 -8.40 9.60 12.26
C GLY A 182 -8.31 9.40 10.74
N GLU A 183 -7.25 9.84 10.08
CA GLU A 183 -7.03 9.65 8.64
C GLU A 183 -6.81 8.18 8.29
N GLU A 184 -7.42 7.71 7.19
CA GLU A 184 -7.15 6.40 6.60
C GLU A 184 -5.86 6.47 5.81
N VAL A 185 -4.94 5.53 6.05
CA VAL A 185 -3.59 5.52 5.49
C VAL A 185 -3.19 4.13 5.02
N GLU A 186 -2.25 4.09 4.07
CA GLU A 186 -1.58 2.85 3.68
C GLU A 186 -0.44 2.53 4.65
N LEU A 187 -0.38 1.28 5.08
CA LEU A 187 0.63 0.76 5.99
C LEU A 187 1.45 -0.33 5.32
N ILE A 188 2.77 -0.28 5.52
CA ILE A 188 3.67 -1.38 5.19
C ILE A 188 4.31 -1.88 6.47
N VAL A 189 4.20 -3.17 6.74
CA VAL A 189 4.83 -3.79 7.91
C VAL A 189 6.34 -3.80 7.75
N SER A 190 7.04 -3.05 8.59
CA SER A 190 8.50 -2.96 8.58
C SER A 190 9.14 -4.09 9.37
N HIS A 191 8.84 -4.18 10.65
CA HIS A 191 9.33 -5.26 11.53
C HIS A 191 8.42 -5.44 12.74
N ILE A 192 8.41 -6.66 13.28
CA ILE A 192 7.59 -7.04 14.43
C ILE A 192 8.48 -7.06 15.66
N THR A 193 7.99 -6.47 16.75
CA THR A 193 8.66 -6.43 18.07
C THR A 193 7.75 -6.97 19.17
N GLU A 194 8.25 -7.06 20.37
CA GLU A 194 7.44 -7.49 21.53
C GLU A 194 6.34 -6.47 21.88
N ILE A 195 6.57 -5.19 21.63
CA ILE A 195 5.64 -4.09 21.93
C ILE A 195 4.54 -4.01 20.87
N GLY A 196 4.86 -4.32 19.61
CA GLY A 196 3.94 -4.18 18.48
C GLY A 196 4.64 -4.27 17.14
N ILE A 197 3.93 -3.87 16.11
CA ILE A 197 4.36 -3.90 14.73
C ILE A 197 4.77 -2.49 14.30
N ASN A 198 6.03 -2.33 13.93
CA ASN A 198 6.49 -1.09 13.31
C ASN A 198 6.02 -1.06 11.86
N VAL A 199 5.39 0.03 11.47
CA VAL A 199 4.82 0.22 10.13
C VAL A 199 5.38 1.48 9.47
N ILE A 200 5.38 1.47 8.16
CA ILE A 200 5.63 2.64 7.31
C ILE A 200 4.28 3.15 6.84
N ILE A 201 4.02 4.43 7.06
CA ILE A 201 2.76 5.10 6.75
C ILE A 201 2.94 5.93 5.47
N ASN A 202 2.10 5.68 4.45
CA ASN A 202 2.09 6.39 3.17
C ASN A 202 3.50 6.54 2.56
N GLU A 203 4.37 5.54 2.78
CA GLU A 203 5.78 5.49 2.33
C GLU A 203 6.67 6.65 2.85
N LYS A 204 6.23 7.38 3.89
CA LYS A 204 6.92 8.58 4.40
C LYS A 204 7.19 8.55 5.89
N HIS A 205 6.27 8.06 6.70
CA HIS A 205 6.33 8.20 8.15
C HIS A 205 6.49 6.86 8.86
N LYS A 206 7.03 6.92 10.08
CA LYS A 206 7.12 5.76 10.99
C LYS A 206 5.90 5.73 11.87
N GLY A 207 5.28 4.56 12.02
CA GLY A 207 4.19 4.33 12.96
C GLY A 207 4.37 3.07 13.77
N LEU A 208 3.59 2.95 14.83
CA LEU A 208 3.49 1.78 15.68
C LEU A 208 2.05 1.30 15.76
N LEU A 209 1.83 0.05 15.43
CA LEU A 209 0.60 -0.68 15.64
C LEU A 209 0.81 -1.58 16.87
N TYR A 210 0.06 -1.37 17.94
CA TYR A 210 0.20 -2.13 19.16
C TYR A 210 -0.30 -3.56 19.02
N LYS A 211 0.36 -4.49 19.72
CA LYS A 211 0.08 -5.92 19.61
C LYS A 211 -1.34 -6.30 20.06
N ASP A 212 -1.88 -5.61 21.05
CA ASP A 212 -3.25 -5.78 21.57
C ASP A 212 -4.34 -5.32 20.58
N GLU A 213 -3.98 -4.60 19.53
CA GLU A 213 -4.87 -4.22 18.43
C GLU A 213 -4.77 -5.16 17.21
N VAL A 214 -3.88 -6.15 17.28
CA VAL A 214 -3.64 -7.10 16.19
C VAL A 214 -4.25 -8.43 16.57
N TYR A 215 -5.31 -8.81 15.88
CA TYR A 215 -6.01 -10.09 16.10
C TYR A 215 -5.59 -11.17 15.10
N ASP A 216 -4.70 -10.86 14.16
CA ASP A 216 -4.23 -11.77 13.14
C ASP A 216 -2.74 -12.09 13.31
N ASP A 217 -2.44 -13.32 13.72
CA ASP A 217 -1.07 -13.82 13.86
C ASP A 217 -0.37 -14.05 12.51
N ALA A 218 -1.06 -13.84 11.39
CA ALA A 218 -0.52 -14.05 10.05
C ALA A 218 0.26 -12.85 9.50
N ILE A 219 0.25 -11.69 10.16
CA ILE A 219 0.93 -10.47 9.71
C ILE A 219 2.45 -10.68 9.65
N ARG A 220 3.05 -10.33 8.50
CA ARG A 220 4.48 -10.52 8.22
C ARG A 220 5.12 -9.23 7.70
N THR A 221 6.44 -9.12 7.88
CA THR A 221 7.23 -8.04 7.29
C THR A 221 7.00 -7.95 5.78
N GLY A 222 6.72 -6.75 5.29
CA GLY A 222 6.43 -6.44 3.90
C GLY A 222 4.95 -6.46 3.53
N ASP A 223 4.06 -6.93 4.42
CA ASP A 223 2.62 -6.89 4.16
C ASP A 223 2.14 -5.46 4.04
N ARG A 224 1.24 -5.23 3.08
CA ARG A 224 0.57 -3.96 2.84
C ARG A 224 -0.88 -4.06 3.32
N MET A 225 -1.32 -3.08 4.08
CA MET A 225 -2.67 -3.02 4.62
C MET A 225 -3.14 -1.58 4.78
N ARG A 226 -4.44 -1.39 4.95
CA ARG A 226 -5.01 -0.10 5.33
C ARG A 226 -5.13 -0.03 6.84
N GLY A 227 -4.96 1.16 7.38
CA GLY A 227 -5.16 1.46 8.78
C GLY A 227 -5.51 2.92 8.97
N PHE A 228 -5.61 3.33 10.21
CA PHE A 228 -6.00 4.67 10.61
C PHE A 228 -4.97 5.26 11.55
N ILE A 229 -4.74 6.57 11.45
CA ILE A 229 -3.94 7.30 12.44
C ILE A 229 -4.75 7.37 13.73
N LYS A 230 -4.30 6.63 14.75
CA LYS A 230 -4.96 6.60 16.06
C LYS A 230 -4.63 7.85 16.87
N ASN A 231 -3.36 8.18 16.96
CA ASN A 231 -2.88 9.31 17.73
C ASN A 231 -1.51 9.77 17.24
N ILE A 232 -1.32 11.06 17.13
CA ILE A 232 -0.03 11.69 16.90
C ILE A 232 0.42 12.28 18.23
N ARG A 233 1.54 11.79 18.75
CA ARG A 233 2.09 12.21 20.04
C ARG A 233 2.84 13.53 19.90
N GLN A 234 3.11 14.19 21.02
CA GLN A 234 3.86 15.46 21.05
C GLN A 234 5.29 15.33 20.48
N ASP A 235 5.88 14.13 20.53
CA ASP A 235 7.20 13.81 19.96
C ASP A 235 7.10 13.32 18.51
N ASN A 236 6.01 13.59 17.82
CA ASN A 236 5.71 13.20 16.44
C ASN A 236 5.73 11.67 16.18
N LYS A 237 5.67 10.86 17.23
CA LYS A 237 5.42 9.43 17.07
C LYS A 237 3.96 9.20 16.73
N ILE A 238 3.72 8.28 15.81
CA ILE A 238 2.39 7.99 15.29
C ILE A 238 1.96 6.61 15.77
N ASP A 239 0.87 6.56 16.51
CA ASP A 239 0.18 5.33 16.84
C ASP A 239 -0.88 5.08 15.76
N VAL A 240 -0.92 3.86 15.23
CA VAL A 240 -1.90 3.46 14.20
C VAL A 240 -2.79 2.35 14.70
N SER A 241 -3.98 2.24 14.12
CA SER A 241 -4.93 1.16 14.37
C SER A 241 -5.40 0.57 13.05
N LEU A 242 -5.79 -0.70 13.05
CA LEU A 242 -6.44 -1.34 11.89
C LEU A 242 -7.94 -1.04 11.82
N GLN A 243 -8.49 -0.43 12.86
CA GLN A 243 -9.90 -0.07 12.95
C GLN A 243 -10.04 1.46 13.05
N LYS A 244 -11.06 2.01 12.36
CA LYS A 244 -11.39 3.43 12.44
C LYS A 244 -11.72 3.81 13.88
N GLN A 245 -11.16 4.93 14.39
CA GLN A 245 -11.55 5.48 15.69
C GLN A 245 -13.05 5.81 15.68
N GLY A 246 -13.76 5.34 16.70
CA GLY A 246 -15.23 5.36 16.77
C GLY A 246 -15.85 4.00 16.54
N TYR A 247 -15.14 3.05 15.93
CA TYR A 247 -15.33 1.62 16.08
C TYR A 247 -14.26 1.09 17.07
N GLU A 248 -14.29 1.52 18.34
CA GLU A 248 -13.77 0.65 19.40
C GLU A 248 -14.42 -0.71 19.15
N SER A 249 -13.64 -1.78 19.11
CA SER A 249 -14.12 -3.12 18.82
C SER A 249 -15.37 -3.32 19.67
N ILE A 250 -16.52 -3.27 19.01
CA ILE A 250 -17.79 -3.56 19.67
C ILE A 250 -17.58 -4.96 20.19
N GLU A 251 -17.42 -5.08 21.53
CA GLU A 251 -17.19 -6.35 22.19
C GLU A 251 -18.13 -7.38 21.54
N PRO A 252 -17.72 -8.62 21.18
CA PRO A 252 -18.56 -9.54 20.41
C PRO A 252 -20.01 -9.66 20.92
N ASN A 253 -20.17 -9.39 22.22
CA ASN A 253 -21.49 -9.33 22.86
C ASN A 253 -22.28 -8.06 22.51
N ALA A 254 -21.61 -6.94 22.30
CA ALA A 254 -22.25 -5.69 21.88
C ALA A 254 -22.61 -5.75 20.39
N GLU A 255 -21.80 -6.36 19.55
CA GLU A 255 -22.11 -6.61 18.14
C GLU A 255 -23.30 -7.54 17.99
N LYS A 256 -23.42 -8.57 18.85
CA LYS A 256 -24.57 -9.45 18.91
C LYS A 256 -25.85 -8.69 19.27
N ILE A 257 -25.78 -7.75 20.23
CA ILE A 257 -26.92 -6.89 20.59
C ILE A 257 -27.33 -6.01 19.42
N LEU A 258 -26.38 -5.41 18.71
CA LEU A 258 -26.68 -4.61 17.52
C LEU A 258 -27.30 -5.44 16.39
N GLY A 259 -26.81 -6.67 16.19
CA GLY A 259 -27.38 -7.62 15.24
C GLY A 259 -28.86 -7.92 15.55
N GLU A 260 -29.18 -8.22 16.82
CA GLU A 260 -30.56 -8.46 17.25
C GLU A 260 -31.44 -7.19 17.18
N LEU A 261 -30.89 -6.02 17.50
CA LEU A 261 -31.58 -4.75 17.33
C LEU A 261 -31.93 -4.50 15.85
N ARG A 262 -31.02 -4.72 14.92
CA ARG A 262 -31.25 -4.59 13.48
C ARG A 262 -32.31 -5.59 12.99
N ALA A 263 -32.25 -6.85 13.45
CA ALA A 263 -33.23 -7.89 13.13
C ALA A 263 -34.62 -7.56 13.70
N SER A 264 -34.68 -6.88 14.86
CA SER A 264 -35.92 -6.48 15.55
C SER A 264 -36.39 -5.06 15.19
N ARG A 265 -36.08 -4.57 14.01
CA ARG A 265 -36.45 -3.23 13.51
C ARG A 265 -36.02 -2.08 14.40
N GLY A 266 -34.88 -2.22 15.09
CA GLY A 266 -34.27 -1.19 15.92
C GLY A 266 -34.75 -1.11 17.37
N PHE A 267 -35.52 -2.08 17.85
CA PHE A 267 -36.03 -2.13 19.21
C PHE A 267 -35.90 -3.51 19.86
N LEU A 268 -35.40 -3.56 21.08
CA LEU A 268 -35.43 -4.76 21.95
C LEU A 268 -36.03 -4.39 23.30
N ARG A 269 -36.99 -5.17 23.73
CA ARG A 269 -37.69 -5.01 25.03
C ARG A 269 -36.82 -5.53 26.19
N LEU A 270 -35.58 -5.06 26.23
CA LEU A 270 -34.58 -5.39 27.26
C LEU A 270 -33.89 -4.11 27.67
N ASN A 271 -33.66 -3.93 28.96
CA ASN A 271 -32.89 -2.83 29.52
C ASN A 271 -31.99 -3.33 30.67
N ASP A 272 -31.31 -2.44 31.37
CA ASP A 272 -30.41 -2.77 32.47
C ASP A 272 -31.14 -3.36 33.70
N ASN A 273 -32.46 -3.16 33.81
CA ASN A 273 -33.32 -3.72 34.87
C ASN A 273 -33.96 -5.07 34.51
N SER A 274 -33.91 -5.48 33.24
CA SER A 274 -34.51 -6.73 32.76
C SER A 274 -34.04 -7.95 33.53
N HIS A 275 -34.92 -8.93 33.64
CA HIS A 275 -34.64 -10.17 34.38
C HIS A 275 -33.53 -10.99 33.67
N PRO A 276 -32.61 -11.65 34.39
CA PRO A 276 -31.53 -12.43 33.77
C PRO A 276 -31.99 -13.51 32.80
N GLU A 277 -33.14 -14.14 33.03
CA GLU A 277 -33.72 -15.18 32.20
C GLU A 277 -34.16 -14.63 30.83
N ASP A 278 -34.73 -13.42 30.80
CA ASP A 278 -35.17 -12.77 29.55
C ASP A 278 -33.94 -12.44 28.68
N ILE A 279 -32.89 -11.88 29.28
CA ILE A 279 -31.63 -11.59 28.61
C ILE A 279 -31.00 -12.86 28.06
N LYS A 280 -30.99 -13.93 28.86
CA LYS A 280 -30.42 -15.22 28.44
C LYS A 280 -31.20 -15.86 27.31
N THR A 281 -32.52 -15.75 27.34
CA THR A 281 -33.42 -16.30 26.30
C THR A 281 -33.20 -15.61 24.95
N VAL A 282 -33.19 -14.28 24.94
CA VAL A 282 -33.11 -13.47 23.72
C VAL A 282 -31.66 -13.39 23.20
N LEU A 283 -30.71 -13.09 24.08
CA LEU A 283 -29.34 -12.76 23.69
C LEU A 283 -28.30 -13.84 24.02
N LYS A 284 -28.71 -14.92 24.72
CA LYS A 284 -27.82 -16.03 25.16
C LYS A 284 -26.56 -15.53 25.86
N MET A 285 -26.69 -14.51 26.72
CA MET A 285 -25.61 -13.94 27.52
C MET A 285 -26.03 -13.67 28.95
N SER A 286 -25.05 -13.48 29.87
CA SER A 286 -25.32 -13.14 31.25
C SER A 286 -25.77 -11.67 31.39
N LYS A 287 -26.58 -11.36 32.46
CA LYS A 287 -26.95 -9.97 32.78
C LYS A 287 -25.74 -9.05 32.98
N LYS A 288 -24.64 -9.57 33.56
CA LYS A 288 -23.39 -8.80 33.74
C LYS A 288 -22.76 -8.44 32.39
N THR A 289 -22.67 -9.41 31.48
CA THR A 289 -22.17 -9.21 30.11
C THR A 289 -23.08 -8.26 29.34
N PHE A 290 -24.38 -8.42 29.40
CA PHE A 290 -25.36 -7.55 28.80
C PHE A 290 -25.21 -6.09 29.25
N LYS A 291 -25.16 -5.84 30.57
CA LYS A 291 -24.96 -4.47 31.11
C LYS A 291 -23.67 -3.83 30.64
N LYS A 292 -22.58 -4.59 30.57
CA LYS A 292 -21.30 -4.08 30.06
C LYS A 292 -21.41 -3.70 28.58
N ALA A 293 -22.04 -4.56 27.78
CA ALA A 293 -22.20 -4.38 26.35
C ALA A 293 -23.11 -3.17 26.00
N ILE A 294 -24.31 -3.05 26.65
CA ILE A 294 -25.19 -1.89 26.41
C ILE A 294 -24.57 -0.59 26.92
N GLY A 295 -23.78 -0.63 27.98
CA GLY A 295 -23.04 0.55 28.48
C GLY A 295 -22.01 1.05 27.47
N ALA A 296 -21.29 0.15 26.79
CA ALA A 296 -20.38 0.48 25.70
C ALA A 296 -21.14 1.08 24.50
N LEU A 297 -22.21 0.41 24.04
CA LEU A 297 -23.04 0.89 22.93
C LEU A 297 -23.68 2.26 23.20
N TYR A 298 -24.10 2.50 24.42
CA TYR A 298 -24.67 3.78 24.84
C TYR A 298 -23.61 4.92 24.83
N LYS A 299 -22.42 4.62 25.35
CA LYS A 299 -21.28 5.56 25.33
C LYS A 299 -20.91 5.95 23.90
N GLU A 300 -20.96 5.00 22.98
CA GLU A 300 -20.72 5.21 21.53
C GLU A 300 -21.91 5.85 20.80
N LYS A 301 -23.00 6.16 21.51
CA LYS A 301 -24.24 6.75 20.94
C LYS A 301 -24.88 5.90 19.84
N LEU A 302 -24.65 4.60 19.85
CA LEU A 302 -25.25 3.64 18.90
C LEU A 302 -26.65 3.19 19.35
N ILE A 303 -26.95 3.29 20.64
CA ILE A 303 -28.25 2.96 21.22
C ILE A 303 -28.73 4.03 22.21
N GLU A 304 -30.05 4.10 22.39
CA GLU A 304 -30.70 4.76 23.51
C GLU A 304 -31.28 3.71 24.45
N ILE A 305 -31.10 3.92 25.78
CA ILE A 305 -31.68 3.08 26.81
C ILE A 305 -32.87 3.81 27.42
N LYS A 306 -34.08 3.20 27.34
CA LYS A 306 -35.33 3.71 27.89
C LYS A 306 -35.94 2.72 28.89
N GLU A 307 -36.99 3.13 29.60
CA GLU A 307 -37.64 2.30 30.62
C GLU A 307 -38.24 1.00 30.02
N ASP A 308 -38.69 1.07 28.76
CA ASP A 308 -39.33 -0.03 28.05
C ASP A 308 -38.39 -0.90 27.22
N GLY A 309 -37.11 -0.48 27.05
CA GLY A 309 -36.11 -1.23 26.29
C GLY A 309 -34.98 -0.40 25.73
N ILE A 310 -34.21 -1.01 24.83
CA ILE A 310 -33.12 -0.37 24.09
C ILE A 310 -33.52 -0.13 22.64
N TYR A 311 -33.10 1.02 22.10
CA TYR A 311 -33.39 1.47 20.76
C TYR A 311 -32.11 1.72 19.99
N LEU A 312 -32.08 1.32 18.72
CA LEU A 312 -31.00 1.67 17.81
C LEU A 312 -31.14 3.15 17.42
N VAL A 313 -30.08 3.90 17.57
CA VAL A 313 -30.02 5.29 17.06
C VAL A 313 -29.93 5.23 15.53
N LYS A 314 -30.86 5.87 14.84
CA LYS A 314 -30.81 5.96 13.37
C LYS A 314 -29.63 6.86 12.96
N GLU A 315 -28.82 6.36 12.04
CA GLU A 315 -27.84 7.17 11.30
C GLU A 315 -28.53 8.29 10.51
#